data_317c48141131d5f6c09a5b2fd8c665ce
#
_entry.id   317c48141131d5f6c09a5b2fd8c665ce
#
_cell.length_a   1.000
_cell.length_b   1.000
_cell.length_c   1.000
_cell.angle_alpha   90.00
_cell.angle_beta   90.00
_cell.angle_gamma   90.00
#
_symmetry.space_group_name_H-M   'P 1'
#
loop_
_entity.id
_entity.type
_entity.pdbx_description
1 polymer ?
#
loop_
_entity_poly.entity_id
_entity_poly.type
_entity_poly.pdbx_seq_one_letter_code
_entity_poly.pdbx_strand_id
1 'polypeptide(L)'
;MWAFDEHRLGLRPVLRRQWAPKGQRPIAVGHPRYEWLYLYGFVHPDTGEVVWFVCSTVDAELLGAVLAAFAAAVGAGEGKLVILVLNNAGWHVSGDLVVPKGIELMFLPPYTPELQPAEHLWPLADEAVANKHFATLKDLDAALGERCRTLADMPEIIKAATHFGWWPAATPPSPPAH
;
A
#
# COMPACT_ATOMS: atom_id res chain seq x y z
N MET A 1 2.52 14.89 -2.73
CA MET A 1 3.34 13.76 -3.21
C MET A 1 2.83 12.50 -2.53
N TRP A 2 2.72 11.38 -3.27
CA TRP A 2 2.22 10.10 -2.77
C TRP A 2 3.31 9.03 -2.87
N ALA A 3 3.24 7.98 -2.06
CA ALA A 3 4.05 6.78 -2.19
C ALA A 3 3.16 5.58 -2.48
N PHE A 4 3.69 4.62 -3.21
CA PHE A 4 2.95 3.44 -3.67
C PHE A 4 3.82 2.18 -3.58
N ASP A 5 3.19 1.09 -3.17
CA ASP A 5 3.80 -0.25 -3.17
C ASP A 5 2.72 -1.35 -3.18
N GLU A 6 3.12 -2.60 -3.43
CA GLU A 6 2.25 -3.77 -3.40
C GLU A 6 2.67 -4.76 -2.30
N HIS A 7 1.70 -5.28 -1.60
CA HIS A 7 1.88 -6.31 -0.58
C HIS A 7 1.16 -7.60 -0.94
N ARG A 8 1.90 -8.72 -0.97
CA ARG A 8 1.35 -10.03 -1.26
C ARG A 8 0.88 -10.71 0.04
N LEU A 9 -0.40 -11.07 0.10
CA LEU A 9 -1.02 -11.78 1.20
C LEU A 9 -1.65 -13.08 0.68
N GLY A 10 -1.51 -14.16 1.42
CA GLY A 10 -2.01 -15.46 1.01
C GLY A 10 -2.70 -16.23 2.12
N LEU A 11 -3.24 -17.40 1.77
CA LEU A 11 -3.85 -18.31 2.74
C LEU A 11 -2.83 -18.89 3.74
N ARG A 12 -1.54 -18.78 3.45
CA ARG A 12 -0.51 -19.00 4.47
C ARG A 12 -0.55 -17.83 5.47
N PRO A 13 -0.67 -18.11 6.77
CA PRO A 13 -0.81 -17.05 7.77
C PRO A 13 0.44 -16.18 7.84
N VAL A 14 0.23 -14.88 7.96
CA VAL A 14 1.26 -13.94 8.38
C VAL A 14 1.56 -14.23 9.85
N LEU A 15 2.77 -14.73 10.13
CA LEU A 15 3.14 -15.12 11.49
C LEU A 15 3.71 -13.92 12.24
N ARG A 16 3.10 -13.55 13.36
CA ARG A 16 3.60 -12.56 14.29
C ARG A 16 3.85 -13.16 15.67
N ARG A 17 4.82 -12.60 16.39
CA ARG A 17 5.04 -12.95 17.80
C ARG A 17 3.80 -12.59 18.60
N GLN A 18 3.39 -13.51 19.48
CA GLN A 18 2.31 -13.29 20.41
C GLN A 18 2.69 -13.76 21.81
N TRP A 19 2.11 -13.14 22.82
CA TRP A 19 2.30 -13.57 24.20
C TRP A 19 1.59 -14.89 24.43
N ALA A 20 2.28 -15.82 25.11
CA ALA A 20 1.73 -17.09 25.55
C ALA A 20 2.22 -17.41 26.96
N PRO A 21 1.51 -18.21 27.75
CA PRO A 21 2.00 -18.67 29.03
C PRO A 21 3.35 -19.38 28.90
N LYS A 22 4.22 -19.22 29.89
CA LYS A 22 5.55 -19.83 29.89
C LYS A 22 5.42 -21.36 29.71
N GLY A 23 6.16 -21.91 28.73
CA GLY A 23 6.14 -23.32 28.39
C GLY A 23 5.07 -23.74 27.37
N GLN A 24 4.17 -22.85 26.97
CA GLN A 24 3.19 -23.08 25.89
C GLN A 24 3.66 -22.45 24.59
N ARG A 25 3.80 -23.27 23.55
CA ARG A 25 4.14 -22.77 22.22
C ARG A 25 2.83 -22.52 21.44
N PRO A 26 2.55 -21.27 21.00
CA PRO A 26 1.40 -21.00 20.15
C PRO A 26 1.50 -21.82 18.85
N ILE A 27 0.40 -22.46 18.47
CA ILE A 27 0.30 -23.21 17.22
C ILE A 27 -0.48 -22.34 16.23
N ALA A 28 0.14 -21.99 15.11
CA ALA A 28 -0.55 -21.38 13.98
C ALA A 28 -1.00 -22.48 13.02
N VAL A 29 -2.29 -22.49 12.67
CA VAL A 29 -2.81 -23.42 11.66
C VAL A 29 -2.38 -22.89 10.30
N GLY A 30 -1.54 -23.63 9.58
CA GLY A 30 -1.12 -23.32 8.22
C GLY A 30 -2.09 -23.88 7.18
N HIS A 31 -2.32 -23.14 6.09
CA HIS A 31 -3.06 -23.64 4.94
C HIS A 31 -2.08 -24.17 3.88
N PRO A 32 -2.29 -25.38 3.30
CA PRO A 32 -1.38 -25.93 2.31
C PRO A 32 -1.48 -25.28 0.93
N ARG A 33 -2.53 -24.50 0.67
CA ARG A 33 -2.76 -23.89 -0.64
C ARG A 33 -1.89 -22.65 -0.85
N TYR A 34 -1.30 -22.57 -2.04
CA TYR A 34 -0.53 -21.44 -2.53
C TYR A 34 -1.45 -20.51 -3.34
N GLU A 35 -2.39 -19.85 -2.62
CA GLU A 35 -3.30 -18.87 -3.17
C GLU A 35 -3.04 -17.54 -2.49
N TRP A 36 -3.05 -16.43 -3.23
CA TRP A 36 -2.74 -15.11 -2.71
C TRP A 36 -3.51 -14.02 -3.42
N LEU A 37 -3.56 -12.87 -2.77
CA LEU A 37 -4.01 -11.57 -3.24
C LEU A 37 -2.86 -10.60 -3.16
N TYR A 38 -3.00 -9.48 -3.87
CA TYR A 38 -2.10 -8.35 -3.76
C TYR A 38 -2.88 -7.13 -3.25
N LEU A 39 -2.39 -6.52 -2.19
CA LEU A 39 -2.90 -5.28 -1.66
C LEU A 39 -2.04 -4.15 -2.20
N TYR A 40 -2.62 -3.32 -3.05
CA TYR A 40 -2.00 -2.11 -3.59
C TYR A 40 -2.30 -0.95 -2.65
N GLY A 41 -1.27 -0.30 -2.13
CA GLY A 41 -1.38 0.78 -1.15
C GLY A 41 -0.79 2.08 -1.68
N PHE A 42 -1.61 3.11 -1.79
CA PHE A 42 -1.20 4.47 -2.05
C PHE A 42 -1.33 5.27 -0.77
N VAL A 43 -0.29 6.00 -0.39
CA VAL A 43 -0.31 6.82 0.82
C VAL A 43 0.20 8.22 0.54
N HIS A 44 -0.45 9.21 1.14
CA HIS A 44 0.03 10.58 1.24
C HIS A 44 0.64 10.81 2.62
N PRO A 45 1.97 10.71 2.79
CA PRO A 45 2.61 10.69 4.12
C PRO A 45 2.34 11.96 4.95
N ASP A 46 2.18 13.13 4.31
CA ASP A 46 1.94 14.38 5.03
C ASP A 46 0.55 14.46 5.68
N THR A 47 -0.45 13.82 5.05
CA THR A 47 -1.84 13.87 5.53
C THR A 47 -2.29 12.57 6.18
N GLY A 48 -1.63 11.44 5.88
CA GLY A 48 -2.08 10.10 6.27
C GLY A 48 -3.23 9.58 5.41
N GLU A 49 -3.58 10.27 4.33
CA GLU A 49 -4.59 9.79 3.38
C GLU A 49 -4.09 8.53 2.66
N VAL A 50 -4.97 7.55 2.50
CA VAL A 50 -4.65 6.27 1.84
C VAL A 50 -5.73 5.90 0.83
N VAL A 51 -5.29 5.26 -0.25
CA VAL A 51 -6.17 4.62 -1.24
C VAL A 51 -5.71 3.18 -1.42
N TRP A 52 -6.66 2.23 -1.40
CA TRP A 52 -6.39 0.81 -1.41
C TRP A 52 -7.09 0.12 -2.57
N PHE A 53 -6.39 -0.85 -3.18
CA PHE A 53 -7.00 -1.79 -4.12
C PHE A 53 -6.57 -3.20 -3.76
N VAL A 54 -7.50 -4.17 -3.84
CA VAL A 54 -7.20 -5.59 -3.71
C VAL A 54 -7.24 -6.21 -5.11
N CYS A 55 -6.15 -6.83 -5.51
CA CYS A 55 -5.94 -7.35 -6.85
C CYS A 55 -5.52 -8.82 -6.81
N SER A 56 -5.75 -9.55 -7.92
CA SER A 56 -5.39 -10.97 -8.03
C SER A 56 -3.98 -11.20 -8.56
N THR A 57 -3.37 -10.20 -9.18
CA THR A 57 -2.05 -10.29 -9.83
C THR A 57 -1.27 -8.99 -9.72
N VAL A 58 -0.03 -9.00 -10.17
CA VAL A 58 0.83 -7.84 -10.40
C VAL A 58 1.42 -7.92 -11.80
N ASP A 59 1.02 -6.99 -12.66
CA ASP A 59 1.54 -6.80 -14.01
C ASP A 59 1.34 -5.35 -14.45
N ALA A 60 1.96 -4.97 -15.58
CA ALA A 60 1.92 -3.58 -16.06
C ALA A 60 0.53 -3.13 -16.52
N GLU A 61 -0.28 -4.04 -17.10
CA GLU A 61 -1.63 -3.72 -17.57
C GLU A 61 -2.56 -3.41 -16.38
N LEU A 62 -2.55 -4.30 -15.37
CA LEU A 62 -3.34 -4.09 -14.16
C LEU A 62 -2.87 -2.84 -13.39
N LEU A 63 -1.56 -2.62 -13.29
CA LEU A 63 -1.03 -1.42 -12.65
C LEU A 63 -1.51 -0.16 -13.39
N GLY A 64 -1.52 -0.14 -14.71
CA GLY A 64 -2.08 0.96 -15.50
C GLY A 64 -3.54 1.24 -15.17
N ALA A 65 -4.37 0.20 -15.05
CA ALA A 65 -5.78 0.34 -14.64
C ALA A 65 -5.92 0.86 -13.20
N VAL A 66 -5.11 0.36 -12.27
CA VAL A 66 -5.07 0.81 -10.87
C VAL A 66 -4.63 2.27 -10.78
N LEU A 67 -3.59 2.68 -11.55
CA LEU A 67 -3.16 4.07 -11.61
C LEU A 67 -4.26 5.01 -12.15
N ALA A 68 -5.03 4.56 -13.13
CA ALA A 68 -6.16 5.34 -13.65
C ALA A 68 -7.26 5.52 -12.59
N ALA A 69 -7.59 4.44 -11.85
CA ALA A 69 -8.56 4.49 -10.75
C ALA A 69 -8.05 5.38 -9.59
N PHE A 70 -6.77 5.27 -9.25
CA PHE A 70 -6.12 6.13 -8.25
C PHE A 70 -6.14 7.61 -8.68
N ALA A 71 -5.77 7.91 -9.93
CA ALA A 71 -5.80 9.27 -10.46
C ALA A 71 -7.19 9.90 -10.34
N ALA A 72 -8.24 9.12 -10.68
CA ALA A 72 -9.62 9.56 -10.53
C ALA A 72 -9.99 9.80 -9.05
N ALA A 73 -9.60 8.91 -8.14
CA ALA A 73 -9.89 9.01 -6.71
C ALA A 73 -9.27 10.26 -6.07
N VAL A 74 -8.04 10.62 -6.47
CA VAL A 74 -7.34 11.79 -5.91
C VAL A 74 -7.52 13.07 -6.75
N GLY A 75 -8.25 12.99 -7.86
CA GLY A 75 -8.50 14.12 -8.75
C GLY A 75 -7.26 14.59 -9.52
N ALA A 76 -6.32 13.67 -9.83
CA ALA A 76 -5.19 13.96 -10.69
C ALA A 76 -5.64 14.13 -12.14
N GLY A 77 -5.00 15.06 -12.87
CA GLY A 77 -5.36 15.38 -14.25
C GLY A 77 -4.74 16.69 -14.73
N GLU A 78 -5.42 17.40 -15.63
CA GLU A 78 -4.90 18.66 -16.19
C GLU A 78 -4.63 19.76 -15.15
N GLY A 79 -5.47 19.83 -14.12
CA GLY A 79 -5.36 20.84 -13.06
C GLY A 79 -4.59 20.41 -11.83
N LYS A 80 -4.21 19.13 -11.71
CA LYS A 80 -3.52 18.59 -10.54
C LYS A 80 -2.51 17.52 -10.93
N LEU A 81 -1.24 17.82 -10.75
CA LEU A 81 -0.14 16.86 -10.88
C LEU A 81 0.10 16.15 -9.55
N VAL A 82 0.16 14.83 -9.60
CA VAL A 82 0.51 13.94 -8.48
C VAL A 82 1.82 13.26 -8.80
N ILE A 83 2.85 13.52 -7.99
CA ILE A 83 4.10 12.77 -8.02
C ILE A 83 3.89 11.51 -7.20
N LEU A 84 4.13 10.34 -7.79
CA LEU A 84 4.00 9.03 -7.17
C LEU A 84 5.37 8.38 -7.03
N VAL A 85 5.80 8.21 -5.78
CA VAL A 85 7.07 7.56 -5.43
C VAL A 85 6.86 6.06 -5.34
N LEU A 86 7.68 5.28 -6.05
CA LEU A 86 7.60 3.82 -6.09
C LEU A 86 8.98 3.18 -6.28
N ASN A 87 9.07 1.88 -6.05
CA ASN A 87 10.29 1.10 -6.28
C ASN A 87 10.46 0.75 -7.78
N ASN A 88 11.59 0.11 -8.13
CA ASN A 88 11.92 -0.29 -9.51
C ASN A 88 11.48 -1.74 -9.82
N ALA A 89 10.30 -2.18 -9.38
CA ALA A 89 9.78 -3.48 -9.79
C ALA A 89 9.63 -3.55 -11.33
N GLY A 90 9.81 -4.73 -11.91
CA GLY A 90 9.85 -4.90 -13.37
C GLY A 90 8.59 -4.40 -14.09
N TRP A 91 7.42 -4.54 -13.48
CA TRP A 91 6.15 -4.04 -14.01
C TRP A 91 5.97 -2.52 -13.82
N HIS A 92 6.70 -1.88 -12.89
CA HIS A 92 6.71 -0.42 -12.72
C HIS A 92 7.50 0.29 -13.81
N VAL A 93 8.56 -0.35 -14.33
CA VAL A 93 9.46 0.20 -15.36
C VAL A 93 9.18 -0.38 -16.74
N SER A 94 8.10 -1.17 -16.89
CA SER A 94 7.72 -1.76 -18.18
C SER A 94 7.35 -0.68 -19.19
N GLY A 95 7.80 -0.86 -20.43
CA GLY A 95 7.38 -0.01 -21.55
C GLY A 95 5.89 -0.12 -21.88
N ASP A 96 5.21 -1.16 -21.39
CA ASP A 96 3.78 -1.39 -21.58
C ASP A 96 2.93 -0.69 -20.52
N LEU A 97 3.55 -0.10 -19.48
CA LEU A 97 2.82 0.60 -18.42
C LEU A 97 2.21 1.91 -18.95
N VAL A 98 0.89 1.99 -18.90
CA VAL A 98 0.16 3.20 -19.25
C VAL A 98 -0.01 4.07 -18.00
N VAL A 99 0.72 5.18 -17.95
CA VAL A 99 0.59 6.16 -16.85
C VAL A 99 -0.45 7.21 -17.23
N PRO A 100 -1.51 7.40 -16.41
CA PRO A 100 -2.57 8.37 -16.72
C PRO A 100 -2.07 9.80 -16.59
N LYS A 101 -2.74 10.72 -17.33
CA LYS A 101 -2.47 12.16 -17.26
C LYS A 101 -2.63 12.66 -15.82
N GLY A 102 -1.68 13.48 -15.38
CA GLY A 102 -1.66 14.01 -14.02
C GLY A 102 -0.93 13.14 -13.00
N ILE A 103 -0.41 11.98 -13.40
CA ILE A 103 0.50 11.17 -12.59
C ILE A 103 1.90 11.26 -13.17
N GLU A 104 2.88 11.50 -12.32
CA GLU A 104 4.31 11.45 -12.65
C GLU A 104 4.99 10.45 -11.72
N LEU A 105 5.69 9.46 -12.27
CA LEU A 105 6.37 8.42 -11.53
C LEU A 105 7.76 8.88 -11.11
N MET A 106 8.09 8.75 -9.84
CA MET A 106 9.41 9.00 -9.27
C MET A 106 9.94 7.70 -8.66
N PHE A 107 11.01 7.17 -9.21
CA PHE A 107 11.58 5.91 -8.75
C PHE A 107 12.60 6.13 -7.63
N LEU A 108 12.47 5.35 -6.56
CA LEU A 108 13.47 5.26 -5.49
C LEU A 108 14.75 4.57 -6.02
N PRO A 109 15.90 4.78 -5.38
CA PRO A 109 17.08 4.00 -5.69
C PRO A 109 16.81 2.49 -5.54
N PRO A 110 17.45 1.64 -6.34
CA PRO A 110 17.30 0.19 -6.19
C PRO A 110 17.70 -0.30 -4.79
N TYR A 111 16.98 -1.29 -4.28
CA TYR A 111 17.28 -1.95 -2.99
C TYR A 111 17.26 -1.03 -1.75
N THR A 112 16.36 -0.07 -1.72
CA THR A 112 16.17 0.86 -0.60
C THR A 112 14.74 0.82 -0.03
N PRO A 113 14.25 -0.34 0.46
CA PRO A 113 12.90 -0.45 1.01
C PRO A 113 12.68 0.49 2.21
N GLU A 114 13.74 0.80 2.96
CA GLU A 114 13.70 1.74 4.08
C GLU A 114 13.34 3.18 3.66
N LEU A 115 13.44 3.50 2.38
CA LEU A 115 13.02 4.79 1.84
C LEU A 115 11.57 4.78 1.33
N GLN A 116 10.90 3.63 1.33
CA GLN A 116 9.54 3.51 0.79
C GLN A 116 8.48 3.69 1.88
N PRO A 117 7.78 4.84 1.95
CA PRO A 117 6.75 5.07 2.97
C PRO A 117 5.61 4.04 2.92
N ALA A 118 5.23 3.56 1.74
CA ALA A 118 4.15 2.60 1.58
C ALA A 118 4.46 1.23 2.22
N GLU A 119 5.74 0.82 2.34
CA GLU A 119 6.15 -0.38 3.06
C GLU A 119 5.67 -0.38 4.53
N HIS A 120 5.55 0.79 5.13
CA HIS A 120 5.09 0.95 6.52
C HIS A 120 3.57 0.81 6.70
N LEU A 121 2.82 0.69 5.60
CA LEU A 121 1.40 0.34 5.64
C LEU A 121 1.18 -1.14 5.96
N TRP A 122 2.11 -2.01 5.56
CA TRP A 122 1.95 -3.45 5.66
C TRP A 122 1.81 -3.96 7.08
N PRO A 123 2.62 -3.52 8.06
CA PRO A 123 2.40 -3.87 9.46
C PRO A 123 1.00 -3.50 9.97
N LEU A 124 0.43 -2.40 9.51
CA LEU A 124 -0.90 -1.94 9.92
C LEU A 124 -2.01 -2.77 9.26
N ALA A 125 -1.86 -3.10 7.97
CA ALA A 125 -2.81 -3.94 7.25
C ALA A 125 -2.79 -5.38 7.76
N ASP A 126 -1.60 -5.92 8.03
CA ASP A 126 -1.40 -7.29 8.50
C ASP A 126 -2.05 -7.60 9.85
N GLU A 127 -2.31 -6.61 10.71
CA GLU A 127 -2.96 -6.82 11.99
C GLU A 127 -4.31 -7.54 11.88
N ALA A 128 -5.03 -7.31 10.77
CA ALA A 128 -6.31 -7.97 10.54
C ALA A 128 -6.17 -9.47 10.24
N VAL A 129 -5.01 -9.89 9.71
CA VAL A 129 -4.80 -11.24 9.18
C VAL A 129 -3.71 -12.02 9.93
N ALA A 130 -2.90 -11.35 10.75
CA ALA A 130 -1.80 -11.97 11.48
C ALA A 130 -2.29 -13.07 12.42
N ASN A 131 -1.63 -14.22 12.35
CA ASN A 131 -1.95 -15.44 13.14
C ASN A 131 -3.39 -15.95 12.93
N LYS A 132 -4.09 -15.52 11.88
CA LYS A 132 -5.43 -16.00 11.53
C LYS A 132 -5.38 -17.02 10.39
N HIS A 133 -6.34 -17.91 10.39
CA HIS A 133 -6.56 -18.87 9.31
C HIS A 133 -7.78 -18.43 8.50
N PHE A 134 -7.63 -18.38 7.18
CA PHE A 134 -8.71 -18.12 6.24
C PHE A 134 -8.94 -19.35 5.37
N ALA A 135 -10.18 -19.80 5.27
CA ALA A 135 -10.52 -20.97 4.47
C ALA A 135 -10.46 -20.68 2.96
N THR A 136 -10.74 -19.44 2.55
CA THR A 136 -10.76 -19.00 1.15
C THR A 136 -10.12 -17.63 0.99
N LEU A 137 -9.69 -17.31 -0.26
CA LEU A 137 -9.25 -15.96 -0.60
C LEU A 137 -10.35 -14.91 -0.40
N LYS A 138 -11.61 -15.29 -0.56
CA LYS A 138 -12.74 -14.38 -0.33
C LYS A 138 -12.84 -13.95 1.14
N ASP A 139 -12.58 -14.86 2.07
CA ASP A 139 -12.57 -14.53 3.50
C ASP A 139 -11.40 -13.61 3.85
N LEU A 140 -10.23 -13.87 3.25
CA LEU A 140 -9.05 -13.01 3.38
C LEU A 140 -9.32 -11.61 2.81
N ASP A 141 -9.87 -11.52 1.60
CA ASP A 141 -10.25 -10.25 0.94
C ASP A 141 -11.23 -9.44 1.80
N ALA A 142 -12.27 -10.08 2.33
CA ALA A 142 -13.24 -9.42 3.20
C ALA A 142 -12.57 -8.83 4.47
N ALA A 143 -11.67 -9.58 5.12
CA ALA A 143 -10.96 -9.13 6.30
C ALA A 143 -9.99 -7.97 5.99
N LEU A 144 -9.29 -8.03 4.86
CA LEU A 144 -8.40 -6.97 4.39
C LEU A 144 -9.19 -5.71 4.02
N GLY A 145 -10.29 -5.86 3.27
CA GLY A 145 -11.14 -4.75 2.86
C GLY A 145 -11.76 -4.01 4.06
N GLU A 146 -12.17 -4.72 5.11
CA GLU A 146 -12.64 -4.09 6.35
C GLU A 146 -11.50 -3.34 7.07
N ARG A 147 -10.31 -3.96 7.15
CA ARG A 147 -9.15 -3.31 7.75
C ARG A 147 -8.73 -2.06 6.99
N CYS A 148 -8.68 -2.11 5.66
CA CYS A 148 -8.33 -0.98 4.82
C CYS A 148 -9.31 0.19 5.01
N ARG A 149 -10.62 -0.08 5.09
CA ARG A 149 -11.62 0.95 5.41
C ARG A 149 -11.37 1.56 6.78
N THR A 150 -11.14 0.74 7.81
CA THR A 150 -10.81 1.22 9.16
C THR A 150 -9.57 2.10 9.16
N LEU A 151 -8.51 1.69 8.45
CA LEU A 151 -7.27 2.47 8.36
C LEU A 151 -7.47 3.80 7.62
N ALA A 152 -8.31 3.83 6.60
CA ALA A 152 -8.63 5.07 5.88
C ALA A 152 -9.30 6.13 6.78
N ASP A 153 -10.00 5.70 7.83
CA ASP A 153 -10.58 6.58 8.85
C ASP A 153 -9.59 6.96 9.98
N MET A 154 -8.32 6.52 9.86
CA MET A 154 -7.29 6.73 10.90
C MET A 154 -6.03 7.44 10.36
N PRO A 155 -6.15 8.62 9.72
CA PRO A 155 -5.04 9.28 9.02
C PRO A 155 -3.85 9.59 9.93
N GLU A 156 -4.07 9.88 11.20
CA GLU A 156 -2.98 10.17 12.15
C GLU A 156 -2.08 8.95 12.40
N ILE A 157 -2.65 7.74 12.42
CA ILE A 157 -1.88 6.49 12.57
C ILE A 157 -1.07 6.23 11.31
N ILE A 158 -1.69 6.41 10.13
CA ILE A 158 -1.01 6.27 8.84
C ILE A 158 0.14 7.27 8.73
N LYS A 159 -0.12 8.54 9.02
CA LYS A 159 0.90 9.59 9.01
C LYS A 159 2.05 9.27 9.96
N ALA A 160 1.76 8.86 11.18
CA ALA A 160 2.78 8.50 12.17
C ALA A 160 3.67 7.32 11.70
N ALA A 161 3.12 6.40 10.92
CA ALA A 161 3.84 5.25 10.39
C ALA A 161 4.66 5.57 9.12
N THR A 162 4.17 6.48 8.26
CA THR A 162 4.67 6.64 6.88
C THR A 162 5.42 7.95 6.63
N HIS A 163 5.28 8.96 7.51
CA HIS A 163 5.94 10.25 7.34
C HIS A 163 7.40 10.17 7.83
N PHE A 164 8.32 10.13 6.90
CA PHE A 164 9.76 10.10 7.19
C PHE A 164 10.37 11.50 7.20
N GLY A 165 11.46 11.68 7.95
CA GLY A 165 12.17 12.96 8.03
C GLY A 165 12.79 13.45 6.72
N TRP A 166 12.96 12.58 5.72
CA TRP A 166 13.43 12.94 4.38
C TRP A 166 12.27 13.28 3.41
N TRP A 167 11.01 12.94 3.77
CA TRP A 167 9.86 13.27 2.93
C TRP A 167 9.72 14.79 2.80
N PRO A 168 9.60 15.33 1.57
CA PRO A 168 9.54 16.77 1.38
C PRO A 168 8.33 17.36 2.10
N ALA A 169 8.55 18.39 2.91
CA ALA A 169 7.46 19.14 3.51
C ALA A 169 6.56 19.73 2.40
N ALA A 170 5.24 19.67 2.63
CA ALA A 170 4.29 20.32 1.73
C ALA A 170 4.66 21.81 1.61
N THR A 171 5.02 22.23 0.41
CA THR A 171 5.27 23.68 0.15
C THR A 171 3.93 24.39 0.28
N PRO A 172 3.79 25.38 1.18
CA PRO A 172 2.55 26.15 1.23
C PRO A 172 2.32 26.81 -0.14
N PRO A 173 1.06 26.94 -0.59
CA PRO A 173 0.76 27.61 -1.84
C PRO A 173 1.37 29.01 -1.83
N SER A 174 2.06 29.36 -2.90
CA SER A 174 2.62 30.71 -3.06
C SER A 174 1.49 31.72 -2.87
N PRO A 175 1.70 32.82 -2.11
CA PRO A 175 0.68 33.84 -1.98
C PRO A 175 0.34 34.38 -3.38
N PRO A 176 -0.93 34.75 -3.63
CA PRO A 176 -1.34 35.29 -4.91
C PRO A 176 -0.46 36.51 -5.24
N ALA A 177 0.05 36.55 -6.45
CA ALA A 177 0.78 37.72 -6.96
C ALA A 177 -0.17 38.94 -6.94
N HIS A 178 0.22 39.98 -6.22
CA HIS A 178 -0.49 41.24 -6.17
C HIS A 178 -0.25 42.05 -7.43
#